data_f355ff0feded58a0e93a5e6a50d56442
#
_entry.id   f355ff0feded58a0e93a5e6a50d56442
#
_cell.length_a   1.000
_cell.length_b   1.000
_cell.length_c   1.000
_cell.angle_alpha   90.00
_cell.angle_beta   90.00
_cell.angle_gamma   90.00
#
_symmetry.space_group_name_H-M   'P 1'
#
loop_
_entity.id
_entity.type
_entity.pdbx_description
1 polymer ?
#
loop_
_entity_poly.entity_id
_entity_poly.type
_entity_poly.pdbx_seq_one_letter_code
_entity_poly.pdbx_strand_id
1 'polypeptide(L)'
;MSTIEENIQRFEELLGSVQRTGMDKLMNYIRKKTDFYSAPASTRFHLSCEGGLLQHSLNVYDCLIAKREDPIWKDILSELSDENLIVMALLHDLCKANFYVEGTKNQKTYDAEKVAAAEGWQRKHDSQGDYIWETVKTYQVDDQLPLGHGEKSVMLLQCYIRLSMQEVMAIRWHMGFSEAKESHGTLGQAMEKYPVILALYEADMEASKILEAES
;
A
#
# COMPACT_ATOMS: atom_id res chain seq x y z
N MET A 1 -9.54 -12.29 9.82
CA MET A 1 -9.11 -11.69 8.54
C MET A 1 -9.97 -12.26 7.44
N SER A 2 -10.41 -11.46 6.48
CA SER A 2 -11.07 -11.91 5.25
C SER A 2 -10.10 -12.73 4.39
N THR A 3 -10.63 -13.60 3.56
CA THR A 3 -9.81 -14.34 2.60
C THR A 3 -9.39 -13.44 1.43
N ILE A 4 -8.36 -13.85 0.68
CA ILE A 4 -7.94 -13.11 -0.52
C ILE A 4 -9.09 -13.02 -1.53
N GLU A 5 -9.88 -14.10 -1.68
CA GLU A 5 -11.04 -14.16 -2.58
C GLU A 5 -12.13 -13.17 -2.18
N GLU A 6 -12.44 -13.07 -0.88
CA GLU A 6 -13.40 -12.08 -0.36
C GLU A 6 -12.90 -10.65 -0.58
N ASN A 7 -11.60 -10.42 -0.41
CA ASN A 7 -10.98 -9.12 -0.68
C ASN A 7 -11.03 -8.75 -2.17
N ILE A 8 -10.74 -9.72 -3.08
CA ILE A 8 -10.86 -9.49 -4.52
C ILE A 8 -12.30 -9.12 -4.87
N GLN A 9 -13.28 -9.89 -4.38
CA GLN A 9 -14.68 -9.61 -4.63
C GLN A 9 -15.06 -8.20 -4.18
N ARG A 10 -14.71 -7.82 -2.94
CA ARG A 10 -15.00 -6.48 -2.40
C ARG A 10 -14.34 -5.36 -3.20
N PHE A 11 -13.06 -5.52 -3.54
CA PHE A 11 -12.30 -4.57 -4.34
C PHE A 11 -12.94 -4.36 -5.72
N GLU A 12 -13.32 -5.46 -6.38
CA GLU A 12 -13.96 -5.42 -7.69
C GLU A 12 -15.38 -4.83 -7.66
N GLU A 13 -16.15 -5.08 -6.62
CA GLU A 13 -17.47 -4.47 -6.40
C GLU A 13 -17.33 -2.95 -6.23
N LEU A 14 -16.39 -2.49 -5.40
CA LEU A 14 -16.13 -1.06 -5.20
C LEU A 14 -15.67 -0.38 -6.49
N LEU A 15 -14.66 -0.91 -7.18
CA LEU A 15 -14.19 -0.34 -8.45
C LEU A 15 -15.23 -0.45 -9.56
N GLY A 16 -16.04 -1.51 -9.58
CA GLY A 16 -17.13 -1.70 -10.54
C GLY A 16 -18.28 -0.69 -10.38
N SER A 17 -18.41 -0.06 -9.21
CA SER A 17 -19.39 1.01 -8.98
C SER A 17 -18.96 2.34 -9.61
N VAL A 18 -17.68 2.51 -9.96
CA VAL A 18 -17.14 3.76 -10.55
C VAL A 18 -17.54 3.88 -12.02
N GLN A 19 -18.35 4.90 -12.35
CA GLN A 19 -18.90 5.11 -13.68
C GLN A 19 -18.04 6.06 -14.52
N ARG A 20 -16.80 5.62 -14.84
CA ARG A 20 -15.84 6.41 -15.64
C ARG A 20 -15.44 5.68 -16.90
N THR A 21 -15.30 6.44 -17.99
CA THR A 21 -14.75 5.92 -19.24
C THR A 21 -13.37 5.32 -19.00
N GLY A 22 -13.16 4.07 -19.40
CA GLY A 22 -11.89 3.35 -19.29
C GLY A 22 -11.72 2.52 -18.03
N MET A 23 -12.68 2.54 -17.08
CA MET A 23 -12.62 1.73 -15.86
C MET A 23 -12.59 0.23 -16.17
N ASP A 24 -13.32 -0.22 -17.18
CA ASP A 24 -13.31 -1.59 -17.68
C ASP A 24 -11.90 -2.03 -18.14
N LYS A 25 -11.19 -1.13 -18.81
CA LYS A 25 -9.81 -1.37 -19.26
C LYS A 25 -8.84 -1.39 -18.09
N LEU A 26 -9.00 -0.48 -17.12
CA LEU A 26 -8.19 -0.46 -15.91
C LEU A 26 -8.37 -1.74 -15.09
N MET A 27 -9.61 -2.15 -14.84
CA MET A 27 -9.90 -3.40 -14.13
C MET A 27 -9.32 -4.62 -14.86
N ASN A 28 -9.45 -4.66 -16.20
CA ASN A 28 -8.84 -5.73 -16.99
C ASN A 28 -7.30 -5.71 -16.93
N TYR A 29 -6.68 -4.53 -16.87
CA TYR A 29 -5.23 -4.38 -16.66
C TYR A 29 -4.82 -4.94 -15.29
N ILE A 30 -5.47 -4.52 -14.22
CA ILE A 30 -5.20 -5.00 -12.86
C ILE A 30 -5.32 -6.54 -12.80
N ARG A 31 -6.41 -7.11 -13.31
CA ARG A 31 -6.67 -8.56 -13.28
C ARG A 31 -5.70 -9.41 -14.09
N LYS A 32 -5.26 -8.94 -15.25
CA LYS A 32 -4.58 -9.79 -16.26
C LYS A 32 -3.14 -9.41 -16.54
N LYS A 33 -2.72 -8.23 -16.13
CA LYS A 33 -1.40 -7.68 -16.47
C LYS A 33 -0.57 -7.31 -15.25
N THR A 34 -1.14 -7.45 -14.07
CA THR A 34 -0.46 -7.15 -12.82
C THR A 34 -0.64 -8.28 -11.81
N ASP A 35 0.20 -8.29 -10.81
CA ASP A 35 0.12 -9.13 -9.62
C ASP A 35 -0.58 -8.43 -8.45
N PHE A 36 -1.33 -7.34 -8.68
CA PHE A 36 -1.93 -6.49 -7.65
C PHE A 36 -2.67 -7.29 -6.57
N TYR A 37 -3.37 -8.38 -6.96
CA TYR A 37 -4.14 -9.19 -6.03
C TYR A 37 -3.29 -10.13 -5.17
N SER A 38 -2.07 -10.42 -5.58
CA SER A 38 -1.14 -11.30 -4.86
C SER A 38 0.09 -10.57 -4.33
N ALA A 39 0.38 -9.35 -4.82
CA ALA A 39 1.52 -8.56 -4.41
C ALA A 39 1.51 -8.25 -2.90
N PRO A 40 2.67 -8.16 -2.23
CA PRO A 40 2.78 -7.66 -0.86
C PRO A 40 2.62 -6.14 -0.82
N ALA A 41 2.17 -5.58 0.31
CA ALA A 41 2.14 -4.14 0.53
C ALA A 41 3.53 -3.55 0.77
N SER A 42 4.47 -4.35 1.31
CA SER A 42 5.84 -3.94 1.60
C SER A 42 6.81 -5.13 1.57
N THR A 43 8.12 -4.86 1.60
CA THR A 43 9.13 -5.93 1.64
C THR A 43 9.32 -6.55 3.04
N ARG A 44 8.99 -5.84 4.12
CA ARG A 44 9.32 -6.25 5.50
C ARG A 44 8.55 -5.51 6.60
N PHE A 45 7.64 -4.61 6.25
CA PHE A 45 6.88 -3.83 7.23
C PHE A 45 5.47 -4.42 7.37
N HIS A 46 4.45 -3.65 7.11
CA HIS A 46 3.07 -4.08 7.13
C HIS A 46 2.75 -4.98 5.92
N LEU A 47 1.95 -6.01 6.12
CA LEU A 47 1.42 -6.92 5.08
C LEU A 47 2.48 -7.36 4.04
N SER A 48 3.65 -7.78 4.52
CA SER A 48 4.73 -8.36 3.70
C SER A 48 4.40 -9.83 3.36
N CYS A 49 3.23 -10.06 2.77
CA CYS A 49 2.68 -11.38 2.45
C CYS A 49 1.88 -11.33 1.16
N GLU A 50 1.53 -12.51 0.65
CA GLU A 50 0.64 -12.63 -0.51
C GLU A 50 -0.71 -11.96 -0.25
N GLY A 51 -1.19 -11.16 -1.20
CA GLY A 51 -2.44 -10.39 -1.08
C GLY A 51 -2.34 -9.14 -0.20
N GLY A 52 -1.14 -8.84 0.31
CA GLY A 52 -0.92 -7.70 1.21
C GLY A 52 -1.30 -6.35 0.61
N LEU A 53 -0.96 -6.09 -0.66
CA LEU A 53 -1.30 -4.85 -1.36
C LEU A 53 -2.82 -4.65 -1.48
N LEU A 54 -3.54 -5.71 -1.82
CA LEU A 54 -5.00 -5.70 -1.91
C LEU A 54 -5.65 -5.42 -0.56
N GLN A 55 -5.21 -6.10 0.50
CA GLN A 55 -5.72 -5.90 1.86
C GLN A 55 -5.44 -4.48 2.34
N HIS A 56 -4.22 -3.97 2.13
CA HIS A 56 -3.84 -2.60 2.46
C HIS A 56 -4.75 -1.56 1.78
N SER A 57 -4.96 -1.70 0.47
CA SER A 57 -5.84 -0.80 -0.28
C SER A 57 -7.27 -0.76 0.29
N LEU A 58 -7.82 -1.90 0.71
CA LEU A 58 -9.13 -1.97 1.36
C LEU A 58 -9.13 -1.35 2.76
N ASN A 59 -8.07 -1.55 3.54
CA ASN A 59 -7.92 -0.94 4.86
C ASN A 59 -7.83 0.59 4.76
N VAL A 60 -7.06 1.11 3.79
CA VAL A 60 -6.99 2.55 3.51
C VAL A 60 -8.35 3.11 3.10
N TYR A 61 -9.11 2.36 2.29
CA TYR A 61 -10.48 2.75 1.94
C TYR A 61 -11.38 2.85 3.17
N ASP A 62 -11.34 1.86 4.06
CA ASP A 62 -12.15 1.86 5.28
C ASP A 62 -11.78 3.03 6.21
N CYS A 63 -10.48 3.30 6.40
CA CYS A 63 -10.02 4.45 7.16
C CYS A 63 -10.47 5.78 6.53
N LEU A 64 -10.35 5.92 5.21
CA LEU A 64 -10.75 7.16 4.52
C LEU A 64 -12.27 7.39 4.58
N ILE A 65 -13.08 6.34 4.40
CA ILE A 65 -14.55 6.45 4.49
C ILE A 65 -14.99 6.80 5.92
N ALA A 66 -14.36 6.22 6.94
CA ALA A 66 -14.67 6.53 8.33
C ALA A 66 -14.48 8.03 8.65
N LYS A 67 -13.52 8.71 8.00
CA LYS A 67 -13.29 10.15 8.16
C LYS A 67 -14.46 11.02 7.71
N ARG A 68 -15.39 10.53 6.90
CA ARG A 68 -16.60 11.30 6.50
C ARG A 68 -17.49 11.70 7.68
N GLU A 69 -17.48 10.92 8.74
CA GLU A 69 -18.26 11.20 9.95
C GLU A 69 -17.49 12.04 10.98
N ASP A 70 -16.17 12.21 10.77
CA ASP A 70 -15.33 13.02 11.66
C ASP A 70 -15.62 14.52 11.44
N PRO A 71 -15.90 15.30 12.50
CA PRO A 71 -16.17 16.73 12.39
C PRO A 71 -15.08 17.55 11.68
N ILE A 72 -13.82 17.11 11.73
CA ILE A 72 -12.69 17.79 11.07
C ILE A 72 -12.75 17.59 9.55
N TRP A 73 -13.13 16.37 9.11
CA TRP A 73 -13.04 15.95 7.73
C TRP A 73 -14.36 16.07 6.95
N LYS A 74 -15.49 16.08 7.68
CA LYS A 74 -16.83 16.00 7.10
C LYS A 74 -17.06 17.00 5.98
N ASP A 75 -16.75 18.26 6.19
CA ASP A 75 -16.98 19.30 5.19
C ASP A 75 -16.08 19.13 3.96
N ILE A 76 -14.79 18.79 4.19
CA ILE A 76 -13.80 18.59 3.13
C ILE A 76 -14.18 17.38 2.26
N LEU A 77 -14.53 16.26 2.89
CA LEU A 77 -14.83 15.01 2.17
C LEU A 77 -16.24 14.99 1.57
N SER A 78 -17.17 15.85 2.03
CA SER A 78 -18.50 15.99 1.43
C SER A 78 -18.47 16.61 0.04
N GLU A 79 -17.40 17.34 -0.31
CA GLU A 79 -17.21 17.89 -1.66
C GLU A 79 -16.77 16.82 -2.68
N LEU A 80 -16.42 15.62 -2.21
CA LEU A 80 -15.96 14.51 -3.04
C LEU A 80 -17.04 13.45 -3.20
N SER A 81 -17.18 12.94 -4.42
CA SER A 81 -18.05 11.80 -4.69
C SER A 81 -17.47 10.50 -4.11
N ASP A 82 -18.32 9.48 -3.93
CA ASP A 82 -17.87 8.14 -3.56
C ASP A 82 -16.82 7.61 -4.53
N GLU A 83 -16.99 7.87 -5.83
CA GLU A 83 -16.03 7.48 -6.85
C GLU A 83 -14.63 8.07 -6.62
N ASN A 84 -14.55 9.35 -6.19
CA ASN A 84 -13.26 9.97 -5.89
C ASN A 84 -12.56 9.23 -4.75
N LEU A 85 -13.29 8.93 -3.67
CA LEU A 85 -12.73 8.25 -2.50
C LEU A 85 -12.32 6.81 -2.82
N ILE A 86 -13.15 6.09 -3.59
CA ILE A 86 -12.83 4.73 -4.07
C ILE A 86 -11.53 4.75 -4.89
N VAL A 87 -11.44 5.62 -5.88
CA VAL A 87 -10.26 5.70 -6.77
C VAL A 87 -9.01 6.07 -5.97
N MET A 88 -9.09 7.08 -5.10
CA MET A 88 -7.94 7.51 -4.30
C MET A 88 -7.47 6.40 -3.36
N ALA A 89 -8.37 5.82 -2.58
CA ALA A 89 -7.99 4.86 -1.56
C ALA A 89 -7.55 3.50 -2.14
N LEU A 90 -8.31 2.95 -3.10
CA LEU A 90 -8.00 1.63 -3.65
C LEU A 90 -6.80 1.62 -4.59
N LEU A 91 -6.47 2.76 -5.20
CA LEU A 91 -5.50 2.80 -6.29
C LEU A 91 -4.29 3.72 -6.01
N HIS A 92 -4.17 4.31 -4.79
CA HIS A 92 -3.03 5.17 -4.45
C HIS A 92 -1.69 4.47 -4.65
N ASP A 93 -1.64 3.19 -4.36
CA ASP A 93 -0.46 2.33 -4.40
C ASP A 93 -0.42 1.38 -5.61
N LEU A 94 -1.14 1.70 -6.70
CA LEU A 94 -1.07 0.91 -7.94
C LEU A 94 0.37 0.75 -8.47
N CYS A 95 1.24 1.66 -8.12
CA CYS A 95 2.68 1.62 -8.43
C CYS A 95 3.41 0.39 -7.87
N LYS A 96 2.85 -0.25 -6.82
CA LYS A 96 3.41 -1.47 -6.19
C LYS A 96 3.04 -2.75 -6.94
N ALA A 97 2.13 -2.69 -7.92
CA ALA A 97 1.84 -3.83 -8.79
C ALA A 97 3.02 -4.10 -9.75
N ASN A 98 3.43 -5.36 -9.86
CA ASN A 98 4.63 -5.80 -10.60
C ASN A 98 5.93 -5.10 -10.13
N PHE A 99 6.01 -4.80 -8.86
CA PHE A 99 7.12 -4.04 -8.26
C PHE A 99 8.04 -4.91 -7.39
N TYR A 100 7.52 -6.05 -6.92
CA TYR A 100 8.24 -6.96 -6.05
C TYR A 100 8.49 -8.30 -6.72
N VAL A 101 9.63 -8.89 -6.39
CA VAL A 101 9.97 -10.27 -6.76
C VAL A 101 10.27 -11.08 -5.51
N GLU A 102 9.96 -12.37 -5.55
CA GLU A 102 10.36 -13.28 -4.46
C GLU A 102 11.89 -13.40 -4.42
N GLY A 103 12.42 -13.37 -3.23
CA GLY A 103 13.82 -13.54 -2.95
C GLY A 103 14.05 -14.26 -1.64
N THR A 104 15.30 -14.32 -1.22
CA THR A 104 15.67 -14.86 0.10
C THR A 104 16.59 -13.90 0.84
N LYS A 105 16.52 -13.93 2.17
CA LYS A 105 17.47 -13.24 3.05
C LYS A 105 17.91 -14.16 4.16
N ASN A 106 19.15 -13.96 4.64
CA ASN A 106 19.60 -14.59 5.86
C ASN A 106 19.22 -13.72 7.06
N GLN A 107 18.59 -14.32 8.05
CA GLN A 107 18.27 -13.67 9.32
C GLN A 107 18.67 -14.55 10.49
N LYS A 108 18.91 -13.95 11.65
CA LYS A 108 19.13 -14.69 12.89
C LYS A 108 17.80 -15.23 13.38
N THR A 109 17.75 -16.50 13.78
CA THR A 109 16.66 -17.06 14.56
C THR A 109 17.17 -17.49 15.93
N TYR A 110 16.45 -17.10 16.98
CA TYR A 110 16.68 -17.46 18.37
C TYR A 110 15.70 -18.53 18.84
N ASP A 111 14.96 -19.15 17.91
CA ASP A 111 14.06 -20.26 18.19
C ASP A 111 14.84 -21.40 18.85
N ALA A 112 14.48 -21.71 20.11
CA ALA A 112 15.21 -22.67 20.92
C ALA A 112 15.23 -24.08 20.33
N GLU A 113 14.14 -24.51 19.66
CA GLU A 113 14.06 -25.82 19.03
C GLU A 113 14.95 -25.89 17.80
N LYS A 114 14.93 -24.86 16.96
CA LYS A 114 15.79 -24.77 15.77
C LYS A 114 17.26 -24.67 16.18
N VAL A 115 17.60 -23.86 17.19
CA VAL A 115 18.97 -23.75 17.70
C VAL A 115 19.46 -25.06 18.30
N ALA A 116 18.62 -25.76 19.07
CA ALA A 116 18.99 -27.07 19.64
C ALA A 116 19.19 -28.16 18.58
N ALA A 117 18.40 -28.13 17.51
CA ALA A 117 18.51 -29.11 16.41
C ALA A 117 19.69 -28.84 15.47
N ALA A 118 20.28 -27.63 15.49
CA ALA A 118 21.36 -27.25 14.59
C ALA A 118 22.69 -27.90 14.95
N GLU A 119 23.53 -28.09 13.94
CA GLU A 119 24.91 -28.53 14.13
C GLU A 119 25.74 -27.52 14.94
N GLY A 120 26.69 -27.97 15.73
CA GLY A 120 27.49 -27.11 16.63
C GLY A 120 28.16 -25.93 15.93
N TRP A 121 28.64 -26.12 14.67
CA TRP A 121 29.28 -25.07 13.88
C TRP A 121 28.30 -23.99 13.37
N GLN A 122 27.00 -24.29 13.33
CA GLN A 122 25.95 -23.35 12.93
C GLN A 122 25.53 -22.45 14.09
N ARG A 123 25.68 -22.94 15.33
CA ARG A 123 25.27 -22.18 16.53
C ARG A 123 26.23 -21.04 16.79
N LYS A 124 25.66 -19.88 17.02
CA LYS A 124 26.35 -18.64 17.34
C LYS A 124 25.74 -18.07 18.62
N HIS A 125 26.44 -17.14 19.24
CA HIS A 125 26.01 -16.45 20.45
C HIS A 125 26.18 -14.95 20.29
N ASP A 126 25.25 -14.16 20.78
CA ASP A 126 25.39 -12.70 20.92
C ASP A 126 24.65 -12.24 22.21
N SER A 127 24.48 -10.91 22.36
CA SER A 127 23.84 -10.31 23.55
C SER A 127 22.38 -10.71 23.78
N GLN A 128 21.70 -11.29 22.77
CA GLN A 128 20.32 -11.78 22.86
C GLN A 128 20.24 -13.29 23.15
N GLY A 129 21.38 -14.02 23.02
CA GLY A 129 21.46 -15.44 23.30
C GLY A 129 22.03 -16.25 22.13
N ASP A 130 21.75 -17.56 22.16
CA ASP A 130 22.17 -18.47 21.10
C ASP A 130 21.25 -18.36 19.88
N TYR A 131 21.85 -18.30 18.70
CA TYR A 131 21.13 -18.19 17.45
C TYR A 131 21.78 -19.02 16.34
N ILE A 132 21.02 -19.23 15.27
CA ILE A 132 21.54 -19.72 13.99
C ILE A 132 21.14 -18.74 12.88
N TRP A 133 21.85 -18.80 11.74
CA TRP A 133 21.43 -18.13 10.52
C TRP A 133 20.45 -19.03 9.77
N GLU A 134 19.28 -18.47 9.45
CA GLU A 134 18.24 -19.12 8.67
C GLU A 134 18.00 -18.33 7.38
N THR A 135 17.90 -19.02 6.25
CA THR A 135 17.49 -18.40 4.99
C THR A 135 15.96 -18.42 4.92
N VAL A 136 15.36 -17.25 4.91
CA VAL A 136 13.90 -17.10 4.82
C VAL A 136 13.50 -16.44 3.52
N LYS A 137 12.30 -16.77 3.04
CA LYS A 137 11.70 -16.05 1.91
C LYS A 137 11.47 -14.58 2.27
N THR A 138 11.61 -13.71 1.32
CA THR A 138 11.35 -12.28 1.43
C THR A 138 10.98 -11.72 0.07
N TYR A 139 10.46 -10.51 0.04
CA TYR A 139 10.26 -9.76 -1.21
C TYR A 139 11.42 -8.78 -1.41
N GLN A 140 11.79 -8.58 -2.67
CA GLN A 140 12.81 -7.62 -3.09
C GLN A 140 12.20 -6.68 -4.13
N VAL A 141 12.66 -5.43 -4.14
CA VAL A 141 12.22 -4.45 -5.12
C VAL A 141 12.87 -4.74 -6.48
N ASP A 142 12.05 -4.83 -7.52
CA ASP A 142 12.46 -4.91 -8.93
C ASP A 142 11.72 -3.82 -9.72
N ASP A 143 12.11 -2.57 -9.51
CA ASP A 143 11.42 -1.41 -10.06
C ASP A 143 11.74 -1.20 -11.55
N GLN A 144 10.81 -1.60 -12.41
CA GLN A 144 10.92 -1.42 -13.87
C GLN A 144 10.59 0.00 -14.33
N LEU A 145 10.04 0.85 -13.46
CA LEU A 145 9.64 2.21 -13.75
C LEU A 145 10.04 3.13 -12.58
N PRO A 146 11.32 3.56 -12.53
CA PRO A 146 11.88 4.28 -11.38
C PRO A 146 11.38 5.74 -11.30
N LEU A 147 10.14 5.90 -10.87
CA LEU A 147 9.48 7.16 -10.52
C LEU A 147 9.12 7.15 -9.04
N GLY A 148 8.79 8.30 -8.48
CA GLY A 148 8.22 8.35 -7.13
C GLY A 148 6.90 7.57 -7.05
N HIS A 149 6.58 7.02 -5.86
CA HIS A 149 5.39 6.17 -5.71
C HIS A 149 4.11 6.84 -6.22
N GLY A 150 3.82 8.03 -5.74
CA GLY A 150 2.61 8.75 -6.11
C GLY A 150 2.58 9.13 -7.59
N GLU A 151 3.70 9.61 -8.17
CA GLU A 151 3.79 9.93 -9.60
C GLU A 151 3.53 8.71 -10.46
N LYS A 152 4.11 7.55 -10.09
CA LYS A 152 3.94 6.30 -10.82
C LYS A 152 2.47 5.86 -10.81
N SER A 153 1.82 5.89 -9.66
CA SER A 153 0.39 5.54 -9.54
C SER A 153 -0.48 6.46 -10.39
N VAL A 154 -0.29 7.78 -10.30
CA VAL A 154 -1.02 8.76 -11.13
C VAL A 154 -0.80 8.50 -12.62
N MET A 155 0.45 8.30 -13.04
CA MET A 155 0.78 8.05 -14.44
C MET A 155 0.12 6.77 -14.97
N LEU A 156 0.18 5.67 -14.21
CA LEU A 156 -0.44 4.40 -14.58
C LEU A 156 -1.97 4.54 -14.69
N LEU A 157 -2.61 5.20 -13.75
CA LEU A 157 -4.06 5.43 -13.75
C LEU A 157 -4.50 6.28 -14.94
N GLN A 158 -3.76 7.34 -15.27
CA GLN A 158 -4.08 8.24 -16.38
C GLN A 158 -3.93 7.58 -17.76
N CYS A 159 -3.28 6.43 -17.87
CA CYS A 159 -3.30 5.62 -19.09
C CYS A 159 -4.69 5.01 -19.37
N TYR A 160 -5.57 4.94 -18.38
CA TYR A 160 -6.87 4.26 -18.48
C TYR A 160 -8.04 5.17 -18.19
N ILE A 161 -7.98 5.95 -17.11
CA ILE A 161 -9.06 6.81 -16.62
C ILE A 161 -8.60 8.25 -16.47
N ARG A 162 -9.53 9.18 -16.59
CA ARG A 162 -9.27 10.57 -16.27
C ARG A 162 -9.40 10.77 -14.75
N LEU A 163 -8.35 11.31 -14.13
CA LEU A 163 -8.35 11.74 -12.74
C LEU A 163 -8.76 13.21 -12.61
N SER A 164 -9.51 13.54 -11.57
CA SER A 164 -9.69 14.93 -11.13
C SER A 164 -8.40 15.47 -10.51
N MET A 165 -8.28 16.78 -10.37
CA MET A 165 -7.10 17.37 -9.74
C MET A 165 -6.98 16.98 -8.26
N GLN A 166 -8.11 16.81 -7.55
CA GLN A 166 -8.14 16.31 -6.18
C GLN A 166 -7.51 14.92 -6.08
N GLU A 167 -7.90 14.00 -6.97
CA GLU A 167 -7.34 12.64 -7.02
C GLU A 167 -5.85 12.64 -7.39
N VAL A 168 -5.47 13.42 -8.40
CA VAL A 168 -4.06 13.56 -8.80
C VAL A 168 -3.22 14.00 -7.62
N MET A 169 -3.65 15.04 -6.91
CA MET A 169 -2.89 15.60 -5.80
C MET A 169 -2.87 14.69 -4.58
N ALA A 170 -4.01 14.06 -4.26
CA ALA A 170 -4.09 13.10 -3.15
C ALA A 170 -3.18 11.89 -3.41
N ILE A 171 -3.29 11.24 -4.57
CA ILE A 171 -2.48 10.07 -4.93
C ILE A 171 -1.00 10.45 -5.06
N ARG A 172 -0.68 11.61 -5.69
CA ARG A 172 0.71 12.04 -5.83
C ARG A 172 1.42 12.23 -4.49
N TRP A 173 0.73 12.75 -3.50
CA TRP A 173 1.31 13.16 -2.24
C TRP A 173 0.93 12.26 -1.06
N HIS A 174 0.33 11.08 -1.29
CA HIS A 174 -0.12 10.17 -0.23
C HIS A 174 1.02 9.72 0.71
N MET A 175 2.27 9.68 0.22
CA MET A 175 3.43 9.36 1.05
C MET A 175 3.73 10.42 2.13
N GLY A 176 3.11 11.60 2.05
CA GLY A 176 3.24 12.66 3.03
C GLY A 176 4.69 13.02 3.35
N PHE A 177 5.02 13.13 4.62
CA PHE A 177 6.37 13.47 5.08
C PHE A 177 7.40 12.32 5.00
N SER A 178 7.02 11.16 4.44
CA SER A 178 7.98 10.13 4.03
C SER A 178 8.68 10.47 2.69
N GLU A 179 8.20 11.50 1.97
CA GLU A 179 8.88 12.07 0.81
C GLU A 179 10.23 12.69 1.16
N ALA A 180 11.08 12.89 0.15
CA ALA A 180 12.36 13.57 0.32
C ALA A 180 12.17 14.96 0.94
N LYS A 181 13.06 15.36 1.86
CA LYS A 181 12.96 16.64 2.61
C LYS A 181 12.86 17.86 1.70
N GLU A 182 13.49 17.81 0.54
CA GLU A 182 13.47 18.86 -0.47
C GLU A 182 12.04 19.13 -1.00
N SER A 183 11.17 18.13 -0.94
CA SER A 183 9.77 18.22 -1.38
C SER A 183 8.82 18.72 -0.30
N HIS A 184 9.23 18.81 0.97
CA HIS A 184 8.32 19.13 2.08
C HIS A 184 7.68 20.53 1.98
N GLY A 185 8.40 21.51 1.44
CA GLY A 185 7.83 22.85 1.18
C GLY A 185 6.71 22.82 0.13
N THR A 186 6.91 22.05 -0.95
CA THR A 186 5.90 21.87 -1.99
C THR A 186 4.72 21.04 -1.47
N LEU A 187 4.98 20.01 -0.68
CA LEU A 187 3.96 19.20 -0.02
C LEU A 187 3.07 20.06 0.89
N GLY A 188 3.66 20.95 1.72
CA GLY A 188 2.89 21.85 2.58
C GLY A 188 1.95 22.74 1.77
N GLN A 189 2.44 23.38 0.71
CA GLN A 189 1.61 24.17 -0.19
C GLN A 189 0.52 23.36 -0.90
N ALA A 190 0.80 22.09 -1.24
CA ALA A 190 -0.17 21.20 -1.85
C ALA A 190 -1.28 20.85 -0.85
N MET A 191 -0.96 20.54 0.41
CA MET A 191 -1.93 20.24 1.47
C MET A 191 -2.83 21.43 1.80
N GLU A 192 -2.31 22.65 1.77
CA GLU A 192 -3.11 23.88 1.95
C GLU A 192 -4.17 24.03 0.84
N LYS A 193 -3.83 23.69 -0.40
CA LYS A 193 -4.74 23.81 -1.55
C LYS A 193 -5.66 22.63 -1.72
N TYR A 194 -5.22 21.45 -1.31
CA TYR A 194 -5.91 20.17 -1.47
C TYR A 194 -5.88 19.39 -0.16
N PRO A 195 -6.70 19.75 0.84
CA PRO A 195 -6.68 19.10 2.16
C PRO A 195 -6.91 17.59 2.11
N VAL A 196 -7.54 17.08 1.04
CA VAL A 196 -7.73 15.63 0.82
C VAL A 196 -6.42 14.84 0.78
N ILE A 197 -5.29 15.49 0.48
CA ILE A 197 -3.95 14.88 0.57
C ILE A 197 -3.71 14.38 2.00
N LEU A 198 -3.98 15.25 2.99
CA LEU A 198 -3.79 14.91 4.40
C LEU A 198 -4.77 13.80 4.82
N ALA A 199 -6.02 13.83 4.36
CA ALA A 199 -7.00 12.79 4.67
C ALA A 199 -6.56 11.40 4.18
N LEU A 200 -6.04 11.32 2.94
CA LEU A 200 -5.54 10.06 2.38
C LEU A 200 -4.24 9.63 3.07
N TYR A 201 -3.30 10.55 3.34
CA TYR A 201 -2.07 10.25 4.07
C TYR A 201 -2.34 9.73 5.48
N GLU A 202 -3.27 10.33 6.22
CA GLU A 202 -3.66 9.83 7.54
C GLU A 202 -4.32 8.45 7.43
N ALA A 203 -5.21 8.23 6.45
CA ALA A 203 -5.86 6.93 6.25
C ALA A 203 -4.84 5.82 5.95
N ASP A 204 -3.82 6.10 5.14
CA ASP A 204 -2.71 5.19 4.87
C ASP A 204 -1.89 4.91 6.14
N MET A 205 -1.57 5.95 6.92
CA MET A 205 -0.86 5.79 8.19
C MET A 205 -1.68 5.01 9.24
N GLU A 206 -2.99 5.24 9.34
CA GLU A 206 -3.90 4.48 10.21
C GLU A 206 -3.95 3.00 9.80
N ALA A 207 -4.08 2.72 8.51
CA ALA A 207 -4.03 1.36 7.98
C ALA A 207 -2.69 0.70 8.31
N SER A 208 -1.58 1.29 7.87
CA SER A 208 -0.25 0.67 7.95
C SER A 208 0.32 0.58 9.38
N LYS A 209 -0.04 1.51 10.30
CA LYS A 209 0.55 1.59 11.65
C LYS A 209 -0.37 1.10 12.76
N ILE A 210 -1.68 1.04 12.52
CA ILE A 210 -2.65 0.63 13.54
C ILE A 210 -3.31 -0.70 13.15
N LEU A 211 -3.93 -0.78 11.97
CA LEU A 211 -4.68 -1.97 11.58
C LEU A 211 -3.76 -3.14 11.17
N GLU A 212 -2.60 -2.84 10.61
CA GLU A 212 -1.65 -3.81 10.04
C GLU A 212 -0.39 -4.00 10.91
N ALA A 213 -0.34 -3.40 12.10
CA ALA A 213 0.86 -3.37 12.95
C ALA A 213 1.32 -4.76 13.43
N GLU A 214 0.43 -5.76 13.46
CA GLU A 214 0.68 -7.13 13.94
C GLU A 214 0.69 -8.18 12.81
N SER A 215 0.67 -7.75 11.55
CA SER A 215 0.55 -8.63 10.38
C SER A 215 1.89 -8.91 9.68
#